data_3c1b7d492786353506f4956e857a706d
#
_entry.id   3c1b7d492786353506f4956e857a706d
#
_cell.length_a   1.000
_cell.length_b   1.000
_cell.length_c   1.000
_cell.angle_alpha   90.00
_cell.angle_beta   90.00
_cell.angle_gamma   90.00
#
_symmetry.space_group_name_H-M   'P 1'
#
loop_
_entity.id
_entity.type
_entity.pdbx_description
1 polymer ?
#
loop_
_entity_poly.entity_id
_entity_poly.type
_entity_poly.pdbx_seq_one_letter_code
_entity_poly.pdbx_strand_id
1 'polypeptide(L)'
;MVGPSGLVRGVPVGWPRSEAGARAAAVAYVAALGILFQLGMVGQRDAIRAISTVGFGNELASLTFSRFDGLLAISGREGRTRDGVVVVDQPLTATVTVSDVQAGSVSVAVWAVLVVGAVADAPAYSWWHTTTVGLVWERGDWRIAGWVFVEGPSAAANPKAVPAVFSVIEGAARWPAAYGVGVGS
;
A
#
# COMPACT_ATOMS: atom_id res chain seq x y z
N MET A 1 -8.89 -20.92 3.15
CA MET A 1 -9.29 -19.51 2.96
C MET A 1 -8.06 -18.67 3.16
N VAL A 2 -7.66 -17.86 2.17
CA VAL A 2 -6.47 -17.01 2.25
C VAL A 2 -6.94 -15.59 2.56
N GLY A 3 -7.18 -15.31 3.85
CA GLY A 3 -7.63 -13.99 4.28
C GLY A 3 -7.00 -13.61 5.61
N PRO A 4 -7.00 -12.31 5.95
CA PRO A 4 -6.51 -11.84 7.24
C PRO A 4 -7.45 -12.31 8.36
N SER A 5 -6.89 -12.52 9.56
CA SER A 5 -7.66 -12.85 10.75
C SER A 5 -8.07 -11.63 11.57
N GLY A 6 -7.56 -10.44 11.24
CA GLY A 6 -7.84 -9.21 11.97
C GLY A 6 -7.46 -7.93 11.24
N LEU A 7 -7.75 -6.81 11.92
CA LEU A 7 -7.41 -5.46 11.46
C LEU A 7 -6.73 -4.70 12.60
N VAL A 8 -5.68 -3.93 12.27
CA VAL A 8 -5.07 -2.97 13.18
C VAL A 8 -5.13 -1.59 12.52
N ARG A 9 -5.89 -0.67 13.10
CA ARG A 9 -6.12 0.67 12.54
C ARG A 9 -6.61 0.64 11.08
N GLY A 10 -7.42 -0.36 10.71
CA GLY A 10 -7.91 -0.55 9.34
C GLY A 10 -6.96 -1.32 8.42
N VAL A 11 -5.73 -1.61 8.84
CA VAL A 11 -4.78 -2.40 8.06
C VAL A 11 -4.96 -3.88 8.37
N PRO A 12 -5.16 -4.75 7.35
CA PRO A 12 -5.31 -6.18 7.53
C PRO A 12 -4.05 -6.86 8.06
N VAL A 13 -4.22 -7.77 9.03
CA VAL A 13 -3.14 -8.52 9.69
C VAL A 13 -3.57 -9.97 9.97
N GLY A 14 -2.62 -10.83 10.33
CA GLY A 14 -2.89 -12.23 10.66
C GLY A 14 -3.09 -13.09 9.42
N TRP A 15 -2.20 -12.99 8.47
CA TRP A 15 -2.21 -13.75 7.23
C TRP A 15 -1.67 -15.18 7.45
N PRO A 16 -2.17 -16.19 6.70
CA PRO A 16 -1.69 -17.56 6.84
C PRO A 16 -0.20 -17.71 6.47
N ARG A 17 0.50 -18.64 7.14
CA ARG A 17 1.89 -19.00 6.82
C ARG A 17 1.94 -19.84 5.54
N SER A 18 1.80 -19.18 4.41
CA SER A 18 1.86 -19.74 3.08
C SER A 18 2.34 -18.69 2.09
N GLU A 19 2.80 -19.10 0.91
CA GLU A 19 3.16 -18.18 -0.15
C GLU A 19 1.99 -17.29 -0.58
N ALA A 20 0.80 -17.88 -0.71
CA ALA A 20 -0.42 -17.16 -1.01
C ALA A 20 -0.77 -16.13 0.08
N GLY A 21 -0.57 -16.48 1.37
CA GLY A 21 -0.74 -15.58 2.49
C GLY A 21 0.27 -14.43 2.48
N ALA A 22 1.54 -14.71 2.21
CA ALA A 22 2.59 -13.69 2.07
C ALA A 22 2.29 -12.73 0.93
N ARG A 23 1.89 -13.26 -0.25
CA ARG A 23 1.50 -12.43 -1.40
C ARG A 23 0.31 -11.53 -1.08
N ALA A 24 -0.71 -12.06 -0.42
CA ALA A 24 -1.88 -11.28 -0.02
C ALA A 24 -1.53 -10.22 1.03
N ALA A 25 -0.65 -10.52 1.99
CA ALA A 25 -0.11 -9.56 2.94
C ALA A 25 0.61 -8.41 2.25
N ALA A 26 1.52 -8.71 1.30
CA ALA A 26 2.25 -7.68 0.55
C ALA A 26 1.30 -6.74 -0.19
N VAL A 27 0.30 -7.28 -0.89
CA VAL A 27 -0.74 -6.49 -1.59
C VAL A 27 -1.48 -5.58 -0.62
N ALA A 28 -1.93 -6.12 0.51
CA ALA A 28 -2.67 -5.36 1.51
C ALA A 28 -1.80 -4.24 2.14
N TYR A 29 -0.52 -4.50 2.37
CA TYR A 29 0.40 -3.53 2.98
C TYR A 29 0.76 -2.40 2.00
N VAL A 30 0.88 -2.67 0.70
CA VAL A 30 1.01 -1.62 -0.31
C VAL A 30 -0.26 -0.77 -0.36
N ALA A 31 -1.44 -1.39 -0.44
CA ALA A 31 -2.72 -0.67 -0.43
C ALA A 31 -2.96 0.14 0.86
N ALA A 32 -2.34 -0.26 1.97
CA ALA A 32 -2.52 0.43 3.26
C ALA A 32 -1.93 1.85 3.29
N LEU A 33 -1.14 2.27 2.29
CA LEU A 33 -0.55 3.62 2.26
C LEU A 33 -1.63 4.70 2.39
N GLY A 34 -2.75 4.57 1.70
CA GLY A 34 -3.88 5.49 1.79
C GLY A 34 -4.49 5.54 3.18
N ILE A 35 -4.64 4.38 3.83
CA ILE A 35 -5.14 4.28 5.21
C ILE A 35 -4.17 4.97 6.16
N LEU A 36 -2.86 4.64 6.05
CA LEU A 36 -1.82 5.24 6.90
C LEU A 36 -1.77 6.75 6.73
N PHE A 37 -1.96 7.26 5.52
CA PHE A 37 -1.96 8.70 5.26
C PHE A 37 -3.05 9.43 6.04
N GLN A 38 -4.23 8.83 6.22
CA GLN A 38 -5.36 9.44 6.93
C GLN A 38 -5.28 9.29 8.46
N LEU A 39 -4.42 8.40 8.98
CA LEU A 39 -4.27 8.21 10.41
C LEU A 39 -3.45 9.34 11.06
N GLY A 40 -3.80 9.71 12.28
CA GLY A 40 -2.93 10.52 13.14
C GLY A 40 -1.68 9.75 13.56
N MET A 41 -0.65 10.46 14.05
CA MET A 41 0.68 9.87 14.36
C MET A 41 0.63 8.62 15.24
N VAL A 42 -0.24 8.58 16.24
CA VAL A 42 -0.38 7.39 17.11
C VAL A 42 -0.91 6.21 16.31
N GLY A 43 -1.97 6.42 15.53
CA GLY A 43 -2.54 5.37 14.67
C GLY A 43 -1.56 4.86 13.61
N GLN A 44 -0.78 5.74 13.01
CA GLN A 44 0.27 5.38 12.06
C GLN A 44 1.33 4.48 12.71
N ARG A 45 1.84 4.86 13.89
CA ARG A 45 2.82 4.06 14.63
C ARG A 45 2.28 2.70 15.01
N ASP A 46 1.03 2.62 15.48
CA ASP A 46 0.38 1.36 15.81
C ASP A 46 0.26 0.45 14.60
N ALA A 47 -0.20 0.99 13.47
CA ALA A 47 -0.34 0.24 12.23
C ALA A 47 1.03 -0.23 11.70
N ILE A 48 2.04 0.64 11.65
CA ILE A 48 3.39 0.29 11.20
C ILE A 48 3.99 -0.81 12.08
N ARG A 49 3.86 -0.73 13.40
CA ARG A 49 4.32 -1.79 14.31
C ARG A 49 3.61 -3.12 14.09
N ALA A 50 2.33 -3.06 13.71
CA ALA A 50 1.56 -4.27 13.46
C ALA A 50 1.96 -4.99 12.18
N ILE A 51 2.45 -4.28 11.17
CA ILE A 51 2.80 -4.86 9.85
C ILE A 51 4.30 -5.01 9.61
N SER A 52 5.16 -4.51 10.49
CA SER A 52 6.62 -4.61 10.34
C SER A 52 7.26 -5.49 11.41
N THR A 53 8.46 -5.98 11.09
CA THR A 53 9.34 -6.60 12.09
C THR A 53 9.83 -5.54 13.08
N VAL A 54 10.27 -5.99 14.27
CA VAL A 54 10.84 -5.08 15.28
C VAL A 54 12.05 -4.33 14.73
N GLY A 55 12.88 -5.01 13.93
CA GLY A 55 14.12 -4.41 13.38
C GLY A 55 13.86 -3.37 12.29
N PHE A 56 12.77 -3.49 11.54
CA PHE A 56 12.47 -2.62 10.38
C PHE A 56 11.43 -1.53 10.66
N GLY A 57 10.74 -1.60 11.79
CA GLY A 57 9.61 -0.69 12.07
C GLY A 57 9.96 0.79 12.07
N ASN A 58 11.13 1.18 12.59
CA ASN A 58 11.57 2.58 12.58
C ASN A 58 11.94 3.07 11.17
N GLU A 59 12.59 2.21 10.38
CA GLU A 59 12.93 2.52 9.00
C GLU A 59 11.67 2.65 8.15
N LEU A 60 10.72 1.71 8.27
CA LEU A 60 9.44 1.79 7.57
C LEU A 60 8.66 3.06 7.94
N ALA A 61 8.69 3.46 9.22
CA ALA A 61 8.07 4.71 9.65
C ALA A 61 8.73 5.93 8.98
N SER A 62 10.05 5.97 8.94
CA SER A 62 10.79 7.06 8.29
C SER A 62 10.49 7.15 6.80
N LEU A 63 10.52 6.02 6.09
CA LEU A 63 10.18 5.94 4.66
C LEU A 63 8.74 6.41 4.41
N THR A 64 7.80 5.97 5.25
CA THR A 64 6.38 6.33 5.15
C THR A 64 6.16 7.83 5.36
N PHE A 65 6.78 8.42 6.38
CA PHE A 65 6.62 9.85 6.67
C PHE A 65 7.24 10.72 5.60
N SER A 66 8.46 10.41 5.14
CA SER A 66 9.10 11.11 4.03
C SER A 66 8.23 11.06 2.75
N ARG A 67 7.61 9.91 2.49
CA ARG A 67 6.67 9.79 1.35
C ARG A 67 5.44 10.68 1.54
N PHE A 68 4.88 10.76 2.74
CA PHE A 68 3.73 11.63 3.02
C PHE A 68 4.04 13.10 2.80
N ASP A 69 5.21 13.56 3.21
CA ASP A 69 5.66 14.92 2.97
C ASP A 69 5.77 15.21 1.46
N GLY A 70 6.33 14.29 0.69
CA GLY A 70 6.36 14.36 -0.77
C GLY A 70 4.97 14.42 -1.40
N LEU A 71 4.01 13.62 -0.93
CA LEU A 71 2.64 13.63 -1.43
C LEU A 71 1.91 14.95 -1.11
N LEU A 72 2.16 15.54 0.05
CA LEU A 72 1.63 16.87 0.40
C LEU A 72 2.25 17.96 -0.49
N ALA A 73 3.55 17.91 -0.75
CA ALA A 73 4.21 18.87 -1.65
C ALA A 73 3.62 18.83 -3.05
N ILE A 74 3.46 17.63 -3.63
CA ILE A 74 2.89 17.44 -4.97
C ILE A 74 1.43 17.91 -5.04
N SER A 75 0.66 17.72 -3.97
CA SER A 75 -0.73 18.20 -3.89
C SER A 75 -0.85 19.70 -3.65
N GLY A 76 0.26 20.46 -3.62
CA GLY A 76 0.30 21.89 -3.28
C GLY A 76 0.00 22.17 -1.81
N ARG A 77 0.15 21.18 -0.95
CA ARG A 77 -0.16 21.24 0.48
C ARG A 77 1.07 21.11 1.37
N GLU A 78 2.25 21.41 0.85
CA GLU A 78 3.49 21.36 1.62
C GLU A 78 3.38 22.17 2.93
N GLY A 79 3.78 21.55 4.04
CA GLY A 79 3.69 22.15 5.38
C GLY A 79 2.28 22.36 5.93
N ARG A 80 1.24 21.84 5.25
CA ARG A 80 -0.17 21.96 5.65
C ARG A 80 -0.74 20.66 6.21
N THR A 81 -2.01 20.74 6.62
CA THR A 81 -2.74 19.56 7.09
C THR A 81 -3.04 18.61 5.92
N ARG A 82 -3.27 17.34 6.26
CA ARG A 82 -3.67 16.30 5.31
C ARG A 82 -5.16 16.40 4.92
N ASP A 83 -5.88 17.31 5.55
CA ASP A 83 -7.31 17.47 5.33
C ASP A 83 -7.61 17.80 3.85
N GLY A 84 -8.54 17.07 3.28
CA GLY A 84 -8.92 17.19 1.88
C GLY A 84 -7.91 16.65 0.86
N VAL A 85 -6.86 15.95 1.31
CA VAL A 85 -5.98 15.18 0.42
C VAL A 85 -6.39 13.71 0.49
N VAL A 86 -6.64 13.10 -0.67
CA VAL A 86 -6.93 11.67 -0.81
C VAL A 86 -5.74 10.99 -1.46
N VAL A 87 -5.29 9.92 -0.84
CA VAL A 87 -4.22 9.06 -1.34
C VAL A 87 -4.78 7.66 -1.52
N VAL A 88 -4.62 7.09 -2.70
CA VAL A 88 -4.98 5.71 -3.03
C VAL A 88 -3.77 5.04 -3.64
N ASP A 89 -3.29 3.98 -3.03
CA ASP A 89 -2.29 3.10 -3.64
C ASP A 89 -2.99 1.80 -4.02
N GLN A 90 -3.22 1.63 -5.33
CA GLN A 90 -4.01 0.53 -5.86
C GLN A 90 -3.11 -0.53 -6.48
N PRO A 91 -2.88 -1.66 -5.79
CA PRO A 91 -2.22 -2.81 -6.36
C PRO A 91 -3.00 -3.39 -7.54
N LEU A 92 -2.29 -3.75 -8.61
CA LEU A 92 -2.87 -4.34 -9.81
C LEU A 92 -2.42 -5.79 -9.99
N THR A 93 -1.12 -6.05 -9.78
CA THR A 93 -0.58 -7.41 -9.80
C THR A 93 0.48 -7.58 -8.71
N ALA A 94 0.69 -8.83 -8.29
CA ALA A 94 1.72 -9.19 -7.33
C ALA A 94 2.39 -10.51 -7.73
N THR A 95 3.71 -10.50 -7.81
CA THR A 95 4.53 -11.65 -8.16
C THR A 95 5.48 -11.99 -7.02
N VAL A 96 5.49 -13.25 -6.60
CA VAL A 96 6.48 -13.74 -5.65
C VAL A 96 7.81 -13.91 -6.39
N THR A 97 8.85 -13.19 -5.94
CA THR A 97 10.18 -13.20 -6.56
C THR A 97 11.15 -14.12 -5.85
N VAL A 98 11.00 -14.27 -4.55
CA VAL A 98 11.75 -15.21 -3.71
C VAL A 98 10.78 -15.82 -2.70
N SER A 99 10.81 -17.14 -2.53
CA SER A 99 9.94 -17.83 -1.59
C SER A 99 10.71 -18.92 -0.84
N ASP A 100 10.85 -18.74 0.46
CA ASP A 100 11.22 -19.76 1.42
C ASP A 100 10.26 -19.71 2.61
N VAL A 101 9.07 -20.25 2.40
CA VAL A 101 8.01 -20.27 3.42
C VAL A 101 8.42 -21.10 4.63
N GLN A 102 9.28 -22.11 4.45
CA GLN A 102 9.76 -22.94 5.56
C GLN A 102 10.70 -22.15 6.47
N ALA A 103 11.64 -21.41 5.90
CA ALA A 103 12.47 -20.46 6.66
C ALA A 103 11.67 -19.23 7.11
N GLY A 104 10.47 -19.02 6.59
CA GLY A 104 9.63 -17.89 6.94
C GLY A 104 10.06 -16.58 6.26
N SER A 105 10.56 -16.65 5.03
CA SER A 105 10.99 -15.48 4.24
C SER A 105 10.39 -15.53 2.84
N VAL A 106 9.74 -14.42 2.42
CA VAL A 106 9.14 -14.28 1.09
C VAL A 106 9.35 -12.86 0.60
N SER A 107 9.72 -12.70 -0.67
CA SER A 107 9.78 -11.40 -1.35
C SER A 107 8.72 -11.32 -2.44
N VAL A 108 7.98 -10.22 -2.47
CA VAL A 108 6.87 -10.00 -3.39
C VAL A 108 7.03 -8.66 -4.09
N ALA A 109 7.06 -8.67 -5.41
CA ALA A 109 6.98 -7.46 -6.23
C ALA A 109 5.51 -7.15 -6.50
N VAL A 110 5.06 -5.98 -6.08
CA VAL A 110 3.69 -5.49 -6.27
C VAL A 110 3.72 -4.33 -7.23
N TRP A 111 3.09 -4.49 -8.39
CA TRP A 111 2.88 -3.41 -9.34
C TRP A 111 1.58 -2.69 -9.02
N ALA A 112 1.64 -1.37 -8.90
CA ALA A 112 0.54 -0.57 -8.42
C ALA A 112 0.47 0.79 -9.11
N VAL A 113 -0.67 1.46 -8.97
CA VAL A 113 -0.85 2.88 -9.30
C VAL A 113 -1.16 3.66 -8.02
N LEU A 114 -0.34 4.65 -7.74
CA LEU A 114 -0.57 5.62 -6.69
C LEU A 114 -1.32 6.81 -7.27
N VAL A 115 -2.45 7.16 -6.69
CA VAL A 115 -3.24 8.34 -7.05
C VAL A 115 -3.31 9.29 -5.86
N VAL A 116 -3.03 10.55 -6.11
CA VAL A 116 -3.14 11.62 -5.12
C VAL A 116 -3.98 12.74 -5.69
N GLY A 117 -4.99 13.16 -4.95
CA GLY A 117 -5.85 14.29 -5.29
C GLY A 117 -6.15 15.16 -4.08
N ALA A 118 -6.41 16.42 -4.30
CA ALA A 118 -6.88 17.34 -3.28
C ALA A 118 -8.31 17.79 -3.59
N VAL A 119 -9.12 17.95 -2.54
CA VAL A 119 -10.49 18.49 -2.69
C VAL A 119 -10.43 19.93 -3.20
N ALA A 120 -11.29 20.24 -4.17
CA ALA A 120 -11.44 21.52 -4.85
C ALA A 120 -10.26 21.96 -5.74
N ASP A 121 -10.48 21.85 -7.05
CA ASP A 121 -9.79 22.53 -8.15
C ASP A 121 -8.33 22.12 -8.47
N ALA A 122 -7.72 21.21 -7.73
CA ALA A 122 -6.41 20.67 -8.10
C ALA A 122 -6.54 19.39 -8.94
N PRO A 123 -5.72 19.21 -10.00
CA PRO A 123 -5.70 17.99 -10.76
C PRO A 123 -5.25 16.82 -9.88
N ALA A 124 -5.82 15.63 -10.10
CA ALA A 124 -5.29 14.42 -9.50
C ALA A 124 -4.00 14.00 -10.23
N TYR A 125 -3.03 13.52 -9.47
CA TYR A 125 -1.77 12.99 -9.98
C TYR A 125 -1.76 11.48 -9.84
N SER A 126 -1.15 10.79 -10.79
CA SER A 126 -0.98 9.35 -10.73
C SER A 126 0.44 8.94 -11.11
N TRP A 127 0.97 7.94 -10.39
CA TRP A 127 2.27 7.34 -10.66
C TRP A 127 2.15 5.84 -10.68
N TRP A 128 2.77 5.24 -11.67
CA TRP A 128 2.96 3.81 -11.73
C TRP A 128 4.23 3.45 -11.01
N HIS A 129 4.18 2.40 -10.20
CA HIS A 129 5.35 1.95 -9.45
C HIS A 129 5.34 0.43 -9.22
N THR A 130 6.50 -0.09 -8.94
CA THR A 130 6.69 -1.43 -8.41
C THR A 130 7.27 -1.32 -7.00
N THR A 131 6.58 -1.89 -6.04
CA THR A 131 7.06 -1.99 -4.66
C THR A 131 7.46 -3.43 -4.38
N THR A 132 8.74 -3.66 -4.07
CA THR A 132 9.19 -4.97 -3.59
C THR A 132 9.12 -5.00 -2.08
N VAL A 133 8.29 -5.90 -1.56
CA VAL A 133 8.06 -6.10 -0.13
C VAL A 133 8.76 -7.38 0.31
N GLY A 134 9.78 -7.24 1.14
CA GLY A 134 10.42 -8.35 1.84
C GLY A 134 9.62 -8.67 3.10
N LEU A 135 9.13 -9.90 3.21
CA LEU A 135 8.32 -10.38 4.32
C LEU A 135 9.04 -11.45 5.12
N VAL A 136 8.89 -11.38 6.43
CA VAL A 136 9.38 -12.41 7.36
C VAL A 136 8.22 -12.85 8.25
N TRP A 137 8.16 -14.17 8.53
CA TRP A 137 7.20 -14.73 9.46
C TRP A 137 7.63 -14.46 10.90
N GLU A 138 6.95 -13.51 11.55
CA GLU A 138 7.24 -13.09 12.92
C GLU A 138 5.94 -12.92 13.72
N ARG A 139 5.90 -13.48 14.94
CA ARG A 139 4.74 -13.34 15.85
C ARG A 139 3.42 -13.82 15.27
N GLY A 140 3.45 -14.88 14.47
CA GLY A 140 2.25 -15.49 13.90
C GLY A 140 1.67 -14.74 12.69
N ASP A 141 2.45 -13.86 12.04
CA ASP A 141 2.03 -13.12 10.87
C ASP A 141 3.19 -12.83 9.92
N TRP A 142 2.89 -12.50 8.66
CA TRP A 142 3.85 -11.98 7.71
C TRP A 142 4.10 -10.50 7.98
N ARG A 143 5.37 -10.14 8.26
CA ARG A 143 5.76 -8.78 8.60
C ARG A 143 6.80 -8.24 7.65
N ILE A 144 6.69 -6.95 7.34
CA ILE A 144 7.62 -6.25 6.47
C ILE A 144 8.99 -6.18 7.15
N ALA A 145 10.00 -6.72 6.47
CA ALA A 145 11.42 -6.67 6.85
C ALA A 145 12.26 -5.92 5.82
N GLY A 146 11.66 -5.53 4.69
CA GLY A 146 12.29 -4.73 3.64
C GLY A 146 11.25 -4.11 2.72
N TRP A 147 11.55 -2.91 2.22
CA TRP A 147 10.65 -2.16 1.35
C TRP A 147 11.46 -1.37 0.32
N VAL A 148 11.28 -1.71 -0.95
CA VAL A 148 11.95 -1.02 -2.06
C VAL A 148 10.89 -0.51 -3.03
N PHE A 149 10.88 0.78 -3.27
CA PHE A 149 9.98 1.46 -4.20
C PHE A 149 10.77 1.87 -5.46
N VAL A 150 10.22 1.54 -6.62
CA VAL A 150 10.78 1.92 -7.93
C VAL A 150 9.64 2.47 -8.80
N GLU A 151 9.85 3.62 -9.42
CA GLU A 151 8.89 4.16 -10.38
C GLU A 151 8.80 3.28 -11.62
N GLY A 152 7.58 3.11 -12.14
CA GLY A 152 7.29 2.32 -13.32
C GLY A 152 7.21 0.80 -13.09
N PRO A 153 7.08 0.05 -14.19
CA PRO A 153 6.72 0.51 -15.52
C PRO A 153 5.32 1.14 -15.55
N SER A 154 5.12 2.15 -16.38
CA SER A 154 3.79 2.72 -16.60
C SER A 154 3.02 1.87 -17.62
N ALA A 155 1.71 1.76 -17.43
CA ALA A 155 0.84 1.24 -18.47
C ALA A 155 0.92 2.14 -19.71
N ALA A 156 0.77 1.55 -20.90
CA ALA A 156 0.72 2.32 -22.15
C ALA A 156 -0.41 3.35 -22.06
N ALA A 157 -0.14 4.59 -22.48
CA ALA A 157 -1.15 5.63 -22.52
C ALA A 157 -2.32 5.19 -23.42
N ASN A 158 -3.54 5.21 -22.88
CA ASN A 158 -4.72 4.99 -23.67
C ASN A 158 -5.20 6.35 -24.22
N PRO A 159 -5.12 6.62 -25.52
CA PRO A 159 -5.53 7.90 -26.09
C PRO A 159 -7.04 8.16 -25.95
N LYS A 160 -7.81 7.14 -25.58
CA LYS A 160 -9.26 7.26 -25.29
C LYS A 160 -9.55 7.42 -23.80
N ALA A 161 -8.54 7.48 -22.94
CA ALA A 161 -8.76 7.69 -21.51
C ALA A 161 -9.33 9.10 -21.29
N VAL A 162 -10.48 9.17 -20.64
CA VAL A 162 -11.08 10.43 -20.18
C VAL A 162 -10.47 10.77 -18.83
N PRO A 163 -10.05 12.03 -18.59
CA PRO A 163 -9.59 12.43 -17.27
C PRO A 163 -10.69 12.15 -16.24
N ALA A 164 -10.36 11.41 -15.19
CA ALA A 164 -11.28 11.17 -14.11
C ALA A 164 -11.42 12.43 -13.25
N VAL A 165 -12.67 12.84 -12.98
CA VAL A 165 -12.91 13.89 -11.98
C VAL A 165 -12.67 13.31 -10.58
N PHE A 166 -12.24 14.14 -9.64
CA PHE A 166 -11.87 13.74 -8.29
C PHE A 166 -12.95 12.89 -7.57
N SER A 167 -14.23 13.23 -7.78
CA SER A 167 -15.36 12.48 -7.20
C SER A 167 -15.40 11.00 -7.59
N VAL A 168 -14.92 10.66 -8.79
CA VAL A 168 -14.82 9.27 -9.26
C VAL A 168 -13.69 8.55 -8.50
N ILE A 169 -12.56 9.24 -8.28
CA ILE A 169 -11.41 8.72 -7.53
C ILE A 169 -11.79 8.52 -6.07
N GLU A 170 -12.47 9.49 -5.46
CA GLU A 170 -12.97 9.39 -4.09
C GLU A 170 -13.97 8.24 -3.92
N GLY A 171 -14.85 8.03 -4.88
CA GLY A 171 -15.77 6.90 -4.91
C GLY A 171 -15.04 5.55 -4.96
N ALA A 172 -13.99 5.45 -5.80
CA ALA A 172 -13.17 4.24 -5.89
C ALA A 172 -12.37 3.97 -4.60
N ALA A 173 -11.90 5.01 -3.91
CA ALA A 173 -11.19 4.89 -2.64
C ALA A 173 -12.09 4.37 -1.50
N ARG A 174 -13.40 4.55 -1.60
CA ARG A 174 -14.40 4.06 -0.63
C ARG A 174 -14.85 2.62 -0.92
N TRP A 175 -14.51 2.08 -2.07
CA TRP A 175 -14.78 0.67 -2.31
C TRP A 175 -13.94 -0.16 -1.34
N PRO A 176 -14.55 -1.13 -0.62
CA PRO A 176 -13.77 -2.09 0.14
C PRO A 176 -12.77 -2.69 -0.84
N ALA A 177 -11.50 -2.62 -0.50
CA ALA A 177 -10.46 -3.25 -1.30
C ALA A 177 -10.96 -4.65 -1.64
N ALA A 178 -11.23 -4.90 -2.92
CA ALA A 178 -11.75 -6.18 -3.35
C ALA A 178 -10.63 -7.19 -3.11
N TYR A 179 -10.65 -7.81 -1.93
CA TYR A 179 -9.79 -8.94 -1.55
C TYR A 179 -10.10 -10.20 -2.36
N GLY A 180 -10.63 -10.01 -3.53
CA GLY A 180 -10.95 -11.01 -4.51
C GLY A 180 -10.25 -10.73 -5.82
N VAL A 181 -8.91 -10.79 -5.85
CA VAL A 181 -8.25 -11.12 -7.11
C VAL A 181 -8.62 -12.56 -7.38
N GLY A 182 -9.63 -12.77 -8.20
CA GLY A 182 -10.03 -14.07 -8.68
C GLY A 182 -8.81 -14.76 -9.27
N VAL A 183 -8.32 -15.76 -8.59
CA VAL A 183 -7.38 -16.71 -9.16
C VAL A 183 -8.24 -17.56 -10.09
N GLY A 184 -8.21 -17.21 -11.37
CA GLY A 184 -8.67 -18.11 -12.40
C GLY A 184 -7.96 -19.44 -12.23
N SER A 185 -8.73 -20.49 -12.15
CA SER A 185 -8.34 -21.89 -12.14
C SER A 185 -7.48 -22.25 -13.36
#